data_bb9d5cc62848bc9f6c85dcce282e677e
#
_entry.id   bb9d5cc62848bc9f6c85dcce282e677e
#
_cell.length_a   1.000
_cell.length_b   1.000
_cell.length_c   1.000
_cell.angle_alpha   90.00
_cell.angle_beta   90.00
_cell.angle_gamma   90.00
#
_symmetry.space_group_name_H-M   'P 1'
#
loop_
_entity.id
_entity.type
_entity.pdbx_description
1 polymer ?
#
loop_
_entity_poly.entity_id
_entity_poly.type
_entity_poly.pdbx_seq_one_letter_code
_entity_poly.pdbx_strand_id
1 'polypeptide(L)'
;MATTLLANMVNPQVMADMIEQKYVDYMKFAPLATIDTTLQGRPGNTITLPNFTYIGDAATLNENTNLTLNVLATSTANVTIHKIAKGVEITDEAVLSGYGDPYGEAVDQIALAIASQLDNEVLNILHGITGDMAASTANNATLPTASNIVSALELFGEDIDDGPTVAVVSPAVYTAMRTTVGANTWIPASEIAAGIAVRGVVGEFQGCQVIVSNKLKSTNAGAGDIYLVKPGALRIFVKRDTLIEYDRDIIKFTNVITASKHFAAYLYNAAKAVRIYKPT
;
A
#
# COMPACT_ATOMS: atom_id res chain seq x y z
N MET A 1 30.02 -15.27 40.67
CA MET A 1 29.88 -14.41 39.48
C MET A 1 28.70 -14.92 38.68
N ALA A 2 27.68 -14.12 38.56
CA ALA A 2 26.54 -14.50 37.70
C ALA A 2 26.97 -14.28 36.24
N THR A 3 27.08 -15.37 35.48
CA THR A 3 27.35 -15.32 34.03
C THR A 3 26.06 -14.99 33.31
N THR A 4 26.10 -13.98 32.47
CA THR A 4 24.98 -13.63 31.58
C THR A 4 24.82 -14.76 30.56
N LEU A 5 23.70 -15.49 30.65
CA LEU A 5 23.39 -16.58 29.74
C LEU A 5 22.79 -16.04 28.45
N LEU A 6 22.90 -16.82 27.37
CA LEU A 6 22.33 -16.51 26.05
C LEU A 6 20.81 -16.18 26.11
N ALA A 7 20.11 -16.75 27.09
CA ALA A 7 18.69 -16.48 27.36
C ALA A 7 18.41 -15.04 27.83
N ASN A 8 19.43 -14.30 28.27
CA ASN A 8 19.34 -12.91 28.70
C ASN A 8 19.69 -11.92 27.59
N MET A 9 20.05 -12.41 26.39
CA MET A 9 20.37 -11.58 25.24
C MET A 9 19.22 -11.58 24.24
N VAL A 10 18.82 -10.42 23.81
CA VAL A 10 17.83 -10.27 22.75
C VAL A 10 18.44 -10.75 21.44
N ASN A 11 17.86 -11.77 20.81
CA ASN A 11 18.37 -12.27 19.55
C ASN A 11 17.85 -11.39 18.41
N PRO A 12 18.72 -10.80 17.57
CA PRO A 12 18.30 -9.94 16.45
C PRO A 12 17.36 -10.63 15.46
N GLN A 13 17.48 -11.96 15.27
CA GLN A 13 16.58 -12.72 14.40
C GLN A 13 15.16 -12.79 14.95
N VAL A 14 15.02 -13.01 16.27
CA VAL A 14 13.71 -13.02 16.92
C VAL A 14 13.06 -11.62 16.87
N MET A 15 13.85 -10.58 17.03
CA MET A 15 13.38 -9.20 16.87
C MET A 15 12.92 -8.91 15.44
N ALA A 16 13.63 -9.42 14.42
CA ALA A 16 13.21 -9.28 13.03
C ALA A 16 11.84 -9.91 12.78
N ASP A 17 11.64 -11.14 13.23
CA ASP A 17 10.38 -11.86 13.11
C ASP A 17 9.23 -11.12 13.84
N MET A 18 9.49 -10.61 15.04
CA MET A 18 8.52 -9.82 15.81
C MET A 18 8.13 -8.53 15.10
N ILE A 19 9.10 -7.80 14.53
CA ILE A 19 8.82 -6.60 13.75
C ILE A 19 8.00 -6.95 12.50
N GLU A 20 8.35 -8.01 11.78
CA GLU A 20 7.61 -8.41 10.58
C GLU A 20 6.17 -8.81 10.88
N GLN A 21 5.91 -9.49 11.98
CA GLN A 21 4.55 -9.81 12.39
C GLN A 21 3.74 -8.55 12.75
N LYS A 22 4.34 -7.62 13.49
CA LYS A 22 3.65 -6.40 13.96
C LYS A 22 3.37 -5.40 12.85
N TYR A 23 4.30 -5.19 11.91
CA TYR A 23 4.06 -4.20 10.87
C TYR A 23 2.92 -4.60 9.91
N VAL A 24 2.70 -5.90 9.68
CA VAL A 24 1.58 -6.38 8.85
C VAL A 24 0.21 -5.93 9.40
N ASP A 25 0.07 -5.87 10.72
CA ASP A 25 -1.19 -5.45 11.36
C ASP A 25 -1.47 -3.94 11.22
N TYR A 26 -0.43 -3.13 11.01
CA TYR A 26 -0.55 -1.68 10.86
C TYR A 26 -0.77 -1.23 9.42
N MET A 27 -0.48 -2.08 8.44
CA MET A 27 -0.61 -1.74 7.03
C MET A 27 -2.06 -1.79 6.56
N LYS A 28 -2.47 -0.78 5.78
CA LYS A 28 -3.81 -0.69 5.16
C LYS A 28 -3.75 -0.72 3.62
N PHE A 29 -2.74 -0.10 3.03
CA PHE A 29 -2.57 0.00 1.59
C PHE A 29 -1.65 -1.08 1.03
N ALA A 30 -0.61 -1.45 1.75
CA ALA A 30 0.35 -2.46 1.31
C ALA A 30 -0.29 -3.85 1.02
N PRO A 31 -1.29 -4.33 1.79
CA PRO A 31 -1.99 -5.58 1.48
C PRO A 31 -2.76 -5.58 0.15
N LEU A 32 -3.01 -4.41 -0.45
CA LEU A 32 -3.62 -4.28 -1.78
C LEU A 32 -2.64 -4.58 -2.92
N ALA A 33 -1.34 -4.55 -2.63
CA ALA A 33 -0.28 -4.78 -3.58
C ALA A 33 0.22 -6.22 -3.55
N THR A 34 0.58 -6.74 -4.71
CA THR A 34 1.29 -8.03 -4.81
C THR A 34 2.78 -7.84 -4.54
N ILE A 35 3.37 -8.72 -3.75
CA ILE A 35 4.80 -8.69 -3.42
C ILE A 35 5.57 -9.44 -4.51
N ASP A 36 6.62 -8.79 -5.04
CA ASP A 36 7.54 -9.35 -6.01
C ASP A 36 8.97 -9.37 -5.44
N THR A 37 9.54 -10.55 -5.35
CA THR A 37 10.89 -10.79 -4.79
C THR A 37 11.94 -11.08 -5.87
N THR A 38 11.67 -10.78 -7.12
CA THR A 38 12.55 -11.13 -8.27
C THR A 38 13.97 -10.57 -8.13
N LEU A 39 14.15 -9.42 -7.46
CA LEU A 39 15.47 -8.82 -7.20
C LEU A 39 16.14 -9.27 -5.90
N GLN A 40 15.51 -10.12 -5.14
CA GLN A 40 16.11 -10.62 -3.90
C GLN A 40 17.37 -11.44 -4.23
N GLY A 41 18.50 -11.06 -3.64
CA GLY A 41 19.79 -11.73 -3.89
C GLY A 41 20.45 -11.44 -5.25
N ARG A 42 19.88 -10.54 -6.09
CA ARG A 42 20.45 -10.18 -7.39
C ARG A 42 21.13 -8.80 -7.35
N PRO A 43 22.18 -8.57 -8.15
CA PRO A 43 22.79 -7.24 -8.29
C PRO A 43 21.84 -6.27 -9.02
N GLY A 44 22.05 -4.96 -8.81
CA GLY A 44 21.22 -3.91 -9.39
C GLY A 44 20.16 -3.38 -8.42
N ASN A 45 19.74 -2.14 -8.62
CA ASN A 45 18.73 -1.44 -7.82
C ASN A 45 17.54 -0.97 -8.64
N THR A 46 17.51 -1.29 -9.94
CA THR A 46 16.47 -0.84 -10.87
C THR A 46 15.87 -2.04 -11.60
N ILE A 47 14.56 -2.08 -11.69
CA ILE A 47 13.82 -3.02 -12.52
C ILE A 47 13.27 -2.24 -13.70
N THR A 48 13.53 -2.72 -14.92
CA THR A 48 12.92 -2.21 -16.14
C THR A 48 11.73 -3.07 -16.49
N LEU A 49 10.55 -2.47 -16.51
CA LEU A 49 9.30 -3.12 -16.87
C LEU A 49 8.95 -2.75 -18.30
N PRO A 50 8.92 -3.72 -19.25
CA PRO A 50 8.46 -3.46 -20.60
C PRO A 50 6.93 -3.32 -20.62
N ASN A 51 6.43 -2.32 -21.31
CA ASN A 51 5.02 -2.15 -21.61
C ASN A 51 4.83 -2.14 -23.12
N PHE A 52 4.00 -3.03 -23.64
CA PHE A 52 3.69 -3.14 -25.07
C PHE A 52 2.44 -2.32 -25.38
N THR A 53 2.53 -1.52 -26.43
CA THR A 53 1.37 -0.77 -26.93
C THR A 53 0.54 -1.68 -27.81
N TYR A 54 -0.78 -1.65 -27.62
CA TYR A 54 -1.72 -2.37 -28.50
C TYR A 54 -1.58 -1.87 -29.94
N ILE A 55 -1.48 -2.80 -30.89
CA ILE A 55 -1.26 -2.49 -32.32
C ILE A 55 -2.52 -2.08 -33.08
N GLY A 56 -3.68 -2.11 -32.43
CA GLY A 56 -4.99 -1.82 -33.03
C GLY A 56 -5.73 -3.09 -33.49
N ASP A 57 -6.98 -2.90 -33.83
CA ASP A 57 -7.86 -3.98 -34.25
C ASP A 57 -7.51 -4.51 -35.65
N ALA A 58 -7.84 -5.77 -35.90
CA ALA A 58 -7.67 -6.36 -37.21
C ALA A 58 -8.69 -5.77 -38.21
N ALA A 59 -8.23 -5.38 -39.37
CA ALA A 59 -9.08 -4.89 -40.45
C ALA A 59 -9.48 -6.02 -41.42
N THR A 60 -10.68 -5.91 -42.02
CA THR A 60 -11.11 -6.82 -43.08
C THR A 60 -10.24 -6.57 -44.33
N LEU A 61 -9.62 -7.62 -44.83
CA LEU A 61 -8.78 -7.57 -45.99
C LEU A 61 -9.55 -8.09 -47.24
N ASN A 62 -9.60 -7.30 -48.32
CA ASN A 62 -10.17 -7.74 -49.59
C ASN A 62 -9.17 -8.56 -50.36
N GLU A 63 -9.65 -9.39 -51.30
CA GLU A 63 -8.80 -10.13 -52.22
C GLU A 63 -7.85 -9.18 -52.97
N ASN A 64 -6.60 -9.60 -53.12
CA ASN A 64 -5.53 -8.87 -53.83
C ASN A 64 -5.15 -7.52 -53.22
N THR A 65 -5.37 -7.35 -51.91
CA THR A 65 -4.94 -6.15 -51.14
C THR A 65 -3.78 -6.50 -50.23
N ASN A 66 -2.73 -5.67 -50.21
CA ASN A 66 -1.59 -5.88 -49.33
C ASN A 66 -1.93 -5.59 -47.89
N LEU A 67 -1.56 -6.50 -46.96
CA LEU A 67 -1.66 -6.27 -45.54
C LEU A 67 -0.70 -5.18 -45.09
N THR A 68 -1.20 -4.18 -44.37
CA THR A 68 -0.37 -3.17 -43.70
C THR A 68 0.23 -3.78 -42.42
N LEU A 69 1.56 -3.81 -42.33
CA LEU A 69 2.26 -4.30 -41.16
C LEU A 69 2.46 -3.17 -40.15
N ASN A 70 1.99 -3.38 -38.92
CA ASN A 70 2.22 -2.46 -37.80
C ASN A 70 3.49 -2.85 -37.05
N VAL A 71 4.22 -1.84 -36.58
CA VAL A 71 5.41 -2.04 -35.75
C VAL A 71 4.97 -2.20 -34.29
N LEU A 72 5.40 -3.27 -33.64
CA LEU A 72 5.19 -3.45 -32.21
C LEU A 72 6.07 -2.46 -31.43
N ALA A 73 5.44 -1.44 -30.85
CA ALA A 73 6.13 -0.45 -30.03
C ALA A 73 6.16 -0.89 -28.56
N THR A 74 7.34 -0.77 -27.96
CA THR A 74 7.53 -1.01 -26.52
C THR A 74 7.96 0.27 -25.83
N SER A 75 7.33 0.57 -24.69
CA SER A 75 7.81 1.55 -23.74
C SER A 75 8.40 0.83 -22.52
N THR A 76 9.32 1.48 -21.83
CA THR A 76 9.94 0.93 -20.63
C THR A 76 9.69 1.86 -19.45
N ALA A 77 9.26 1.29 -18.32
CA ALA A 77 9.18 1.97 -17.06
C ALA A 77 10.27 1.45 -16.14
N ASN A 78 11.01 2.35 -15.49
CA ASN A 78 12.07 2.00 -14.57
C ASN A 78 11.61 2.22 -13.12
N VAL A 79 11.71 1.17 -12.31
CA VAL A 79 11.41 1.20 -10.88
C VAL A 79 12.71 1.08 -10.11
N THR A 80 13.06 2.12 -9.35
CA THR A 80 14.30 2.14 -8.56
C THR A 80 14.00 1.81 -7.11
N ILE A 81 14.67 0.79 -6.58
CA ILE A 81 14.57 0.37 -5.20
C ILE A 81 15.39 1.31 -4.32
N HIS A 82 14.81 1.72 -3.21
CA HIS A 82 15.47 2.55 -2.21
C HIS A 82 15.43 1.91 -0.83
N LYS A 83 16.25 2.41 0.08
CA LYS A 83 16.36 1.96 1.45
C LYS A 83 15.51 2.85 2.35
N ILE A 84 14.66 2.24 3.16
CA ILE A 84 14.09 2.89 4.34
C ILE A 84 14.76 2.34 5.59
N ALA A 85 14.97 3.18 6.58
CA ALA A 85 15.52 2.77 7.86
C ALA A 85 14.98 3.64 9.00
N LYS A 86 14.88 3.03 10.18
CA LYS A 86 14.55 3.70 11.42
C LYS A 86 15.36 3.07 12.54
N GLY A 87 15.79 3.88 13.50
CA GLY A 87 16.52 3.39 14.66
C GLY A 87 16.13 4.14 15.92
N VAL A 88 16.41 3.53 17.06
CA VAL A 88 16.21 4.06 18.41
C VAL A 88 17.50 3.86 19.19
N GLU A 89 17.92 4.86 19.93
CA GLU A 89 19.04 4.82 20.86
C GLU A 89 18.47 4.86 22.30
N ILE A 90 18.87 3.91 23.14
CA ILE A 90 18.37 3.74 24.51
C ILE A 90 19.57 3.78 25.44
N THR A 91 19.56 4.65 26.45
CA THR A 91 20.61 4.74 27.46
C THR A 91 20.45 3.65 28.52
N ASP A 92 21.57 3.24 29.13
CA ASP A 92 21.55 2.25 30.24
C ASP A 92 20.69 2.75 31.41
N GLU A 93 20.72 4.07 31.71
CA GLU A 93 19.90 4.67 32.76
C GLU A 93 18.41 4.58 32.47
N ALA A 94 18.01 4.72 31.19
CA ALA A 94 16.61 4.57 30.80
C ALA A 94 16.10 3.14 30.98
N VAL A 95 16.97 2.14 30.79
CA VAL A 95 16.64 0.73 31.03
C VAL A 95 16.58 0.41 32.51
N LEU A 96 17.49 0.97 33.32
CA LEU A 96 17.57 0.69 34.75
C LEU A 96 16.50 1.40 35.59
N SER A 97 16.16 2.63 35.22
CA SER A 97 15.22 3.48 35.98
C SER A 97 13.88 3.69 35.30
N GLY A 98 13.74 3.30 34.01
CA GLY A 98 12.51 3.41 33.27
C GLY A 98 11.44 2.41 33.74
N TYR A 99 10.18 2.83 33.72
CA TYR A 99 9.05 1.93 33.99
C TYR A 99 8.66 1.20 32.72
N GLY A 100 8.60 -0.12 32.77
CA GLY A 100 8.21 -0.96 31.64
C GLY A 100 9.37 -1.63 30.92
N ASP A 101 9.14 -2.02 29.65
CA ASP A 101 10.15 -2.62 28.77
C ASP A 101 10.50 -1.66 27.62
N PRO A 102 11.58 -0.85 27.75
CA PRO A 102 12.00 0.08 26.71
C PRO A 102 12.42 -0.62 25.39
N TYR A 103 12.92 -1.85 25.47
CA TYR A 103 13.34 -2.58 24.27
C TYR A 103 12.13 -3.10 23.47
N GLY A 104 11.12 -3.64 24.14
CA GLY A 104 9.88 -4.05 23.51
C GLY A 104 9.16 -2.90 22.84
N GLU A 105 9.08 -1.75 23.52
CA GLU A 105 8.48 -0.54 22.96
C GLU A 105 9.27 -0.02 21.74
N ALA A 106 10.61 -0.05 21.79
CA ALA A 106 11.45 0.34 20.66
C ALA A 106 11.17 -0.51 19.42
N VAL A 107 11.02 -1.83 19.60
CA VAL A 107 10.67 -2.76 18.51
C VAL A 107 9.31 -2.40 17.91
N ASP A 108 8.32 -2.12 18.74
CA ASP A 108 6.98 -1.74 18.30
C ASP A 108 6.95 -0.42 17.53
N GLN A 109 7.67 0.58 18.02
CA GLN A 109 7.75 1.88 17.36
C GLN A 109 8.51 1.81 16.02
N ILE A 110 9.57 1.00 15.93
CA ILE A 110 10.29 0.77 14.68
C ILE A 110 9.39 0.05 13.67
N ALA A 111 8.65 -0.98 14.11
CA ALA A 111 7.71 -1.71 13.26
C ALA A 111 6.63 -0.77 12.69
N LEU A 112 6.02 0.04 13.56
CA LEU A 112 5.02 1.03 13.16
C LEU A 112 5.58 2.06 12.17
N ALA A 113 6.81 2.52 12.38
CA ALA A 113 7.45 3.49 11.49
C ALA A 113 7.70 2.92 10.09
N ILE A 114 8.19 1.68 9.98
CA ILE A 114 8.43 1.00 8.69
C ILE A 114 7.10 0.75 7.97
N ALA A 115 6.09 0.23 8.68
CA ALA A 115 4.77 0.00 8.12
C ALA A 115 4.11 1.28 7.61
N SER A 116 4.21 2.34 8.41
CA SER A 116 3.66 3.65 8.03
C SER A 116 4.32 4.22 6.79
N GLN A 117 5.64 4.09 6.66
CA GLN A 117 6.35 4.57 5.48
C GLN A 117 6.02 3.77 4.23
N LEU A 118 5.93 2.44 4.33
CA LEU A 118 5.55 1.58 3.21
C LEU A 118 4.14 1.92 2.71
N ASP A 119 3.18 2.07 3.62
CA ASP A 119 1.83 2.51 3.28
C ASP A 119 1.79 3.92 2.67
N ASN A 120 2.64 4.84 3.14
CA ASN A 120 2.71 6.19 2.57
C ASN A 120 3.20 6.18 1.12
N GLU A 121 4.13 5.30 0.79
CA GLU A 121 4.62 5.19 -0.59
C GLU A 121 3.56 4.62 -1.53
N VAL A 122 2.84 3.57 -1.09
CA VAL A 122 1.71 3.04 -1.85
C VAL A 122 0.63 4.12 -2.04
N LEU A 123 0.31 4.88 -0.98
CA LEU A 123 -0.64 5.98 -1.04
C LEU A 123 -0.19 7.07 -2.01
N ASN A 124 1.10 7.45 -2.01
CA ASN A 124 1.63 8.45 -2.93
C ASN A 124 1.51 8.03 -4.39
N ILE A 125 1.69 6.74 -4.68
CA ILE A 125 1.49 6.20 -6.02
C ILE A 125 0.02 6.31 -6.44
N LEU A 126 -0.90 5.91 -5.56
CA LEU A 126 -2.34 6.04 -5.80
C LEU A 126 -2.76 7.51 -5.96
N HIS A 127 -2.15 8.41 -5.18
CA HIS A 127 -2.39 9.86 -5.30
C HIS A 127 -1.89 10.44 -6.63
N GLY A 128 -0.89 9.82 -7.25
CA GLY A 128 -0.37 10.17 -8.56
C GLY A 128 -1.25 9.75 -9.74
N ILE A 129 -2.35 9.01 -9.51
CA ILE A 129 -3.28 8.61 -10.59
C ILE A 129 -3.98 9.87 -11.11
N THR A 130 -3.86 10.12 -12.41
CA THR A 130 -4.43 11.25 -13.14
C THR A 130 -4.96 10.77 -14.50
N GLY A 131 -5.67 11.65 -15.22
CA GLY A 131 -6.22 11.32 -16.55
C GLY A 131 -7.50 10.50 -16.47
N ASP A 132 -7.68 9.56 -17.39
CA ASP A 132 -8.93 8.83 -17.57
C ASP A 132 -9.35 7.97 -16.37
N MET A 133 -8.40 7.58 -15.54
CA MET A 133 -8.65 6.82 -14.30
C MET A 133 -8.82 7.69 -13.06
N ALA A 134 -9.01 8.99 -13.22
CA ALA A 134 -9.25 9.93 -12.14
C ALA A 134 -10.63 10.59 -12.30
N ALA A 135 -11.57 10.25 -11.41
CA ALA A 135 -12.89 10.86 -11.36
C ALA A 135 -12.88 12.09 -10.44
N SER A 136 -13.46 13.19 -10.90
CA SER A 136 -13.62 14.41 -10.10
C SER A 136 -15.00 14.43 -9.45
N THR A 137 -15.10 14.90 -8.21
CA THR A 137 -16.42 15.23 -7.62
C THR A 137 -16.94 16.51 -8.22
N ALA A 138 -18.22 16.56 -8.54
CA ALA A 138 -18.84 17.70 -9.25
C ALA A 138 -18.79 19.05 -8.53
N ASN A 139 -18.51 19.08 -7.21
CA ASN A 139 -18.45 20.29 -6.40
C ASN A 139 -17.25 20.26 -5.43
N ASN A 140 -16.44 21.33 -5.48
CA ASN A 140 -15.28 21.53 -4.60
C ASN A 140 -15.57 21.51 -3.09
N ALA A 141 -16.83 21.68 -2.68
CA ALA A 141 -17.22 21.79 -1.27
C ALA A 141 -17.71 20.49 -0.64
N THR A 142 -18.02 19.48 -1.44
CA THR A 142 -18.70 18.27 -0.96
C THR A 142 -17.75 17.07 -0.97
N LEU A 143 -17.77 16.28 0.11
CA LEU A 143 -17.06 15.00 0.15
C LEU A 143 -17.66 14.06 -0.92
N PRO A 144 -16.84 13.15 -1.50
CA PRO A 144 -17.34 12.14 -2.42
C PRO A 144 -18.49 11.36 -1.79
N THR A 145 -19.54 11.14 -2.56
CA THR A 145 -20.75 10.44 -2.14
C THR A 145 -20.82 9.04 -2.76
N ALA A 146 -21.82 8.29 -2.39
CA ALA A 146 -22.13 6.99 -2.96
C ALA A 146 -22.21 6.99 -4.49
N SER A 147 -22.83 8.02 -5.07
CA SER A 147 -22.94 8.17 -6.52
C SER A 147 -21.61 8.32 -7.23
N ASN A 148 -20.63 8.96 -6.60
CA ASN A 148 -19.27 9.08 -7.16
C ASN A 148 -18.56 7.73 -7.26
N ILE A 149 -18.81 6.81 -6.32
CA ILE A 149 -18.25 5.46 -6.38
C ILE A 149 -18.85 4.70 -7.57
N VAL A 150 -20.17 4.78 -7.76
CA VAL A 150 -20.84 4.13 -8.90
C VAL A 150 -20.31 4.67 -10.22
N SER A 151 -20.19 5.99 -10.36
CA SER A 151 -19.61 6.62 -11.56
C SER A 151 -18.15 6.24 -11.79
N ALA A 152 -17.39 6.04 -10.70
CA ALA A 152 -15.98 5.63 -10.80
C ALA A 152 -15.83 4.15 -11.17
N LEU A 153 -16.80 3.29 -10.82
CA LEU A 153 -16.82 1.90 -11.27
C LEU A 153 -16.97 1.77 -12.79
N GLU A 154 -17.66 2.72 -13.42
CA GLU A 154 -17.80 2.78 -14.88
C GLU A 154 -16.45 2.93 -15.58
N LEU A 155 -15.47 3.57 -14.94
CA LEU A 155 -14.12 3.75 -15.50
C LEU A 155 -13.34 2.44 -15.64
N PHE A 156 -13.72 1.37 -14.95
CA PHE A 156 -13.13 0.06 -15.15
C PHE A 156 -13.57 -0.63 -16.45
N GLY A 157 -14.62 -0.11 -17.11
CA GLY A 157 -15.11 -0.65 -18.37
C GLY A 157 -15.48 -2.14 -18.27
N GLU A 158 -14.92 -2.95 -19.17
CA GLU A 158 -15.19 -4.41 -19.21
C GLU A 158 -14.55 -5.17 -18.04
N ASP A 159 -13.52 -4.59 -17.40
CA ASP A 159 -12.85 -5.19 -16.25
C ASP A 159 -13.66 -5.04 -14.93
N ILE A 160 -14.91 -4.57 -14.98
CA ILE A 160 -15.73 -4.33 -13.77
C ILE A 160 -15.90 -5.59 -12.92
N ASP A 161 -15.97 -6.76 -13.54
CA ASP A 161 -16.17 -8.07 -12.88
C ASP A 161 -14.85 -8.80 -12.55
N ASP A 162 -13.68 -8.20 -12.80
CA ASP A 162 -12.38 -8.81 -12.55
C ASP A 162 -12.00 -8.70 -11.06
N GLY A 163 -12.59 -9.55 -10.24
CA GLY A 163 -12.27 -9.73 -8.82
C GLY A 163 -12.82 -8.64 -7.88
N PRO A 164 -12.59 -8.78 -6.58
CA PRO A 164 -13.13 -7.88 -5.58
C PRO A 164 -12.47 -6.50 -5.69
N THR A 165 -13.29 -5.46 -5.82
CA THR A 165 -12.83 -4.07 -5.77
C THR A 165 -12.74 -3.62 -4.31
N VAL A 166 -11.60 -3.05 -3.93
CA VAL A 166 -11.39 -2.50 -2.59
C VAL A 166 -11.40 -0.98 -2.67
N ALA A 167 -12.30 -0.34 -1.89
CA ALA A 167 -12.40 1.10 -1.74
C ALA A 167 -11.71 1.55 -0.46
N VAL A 168 -10.66 2.35 -0.56
CA VAL A 168 -10.01 2.96 0.61
C VAL A 168 -10.53 4.37 0.78
N VAL A 169 -11.10 4.66 1.95
CA VAL A 169 -11.79 5.93 2.24
C VAL A 169 -11.28 6.56 3.54
N SER A 170 -11.48 7.89 3.66
CA SER A 170 -11.25 8.58 4.94
C SER A 170 -12.41 8.33 5.92
N PRO A 171 -12.20 8.49 7.24
CA PRO A 171 -13.27 8.36 8.23
C PRO A 171 -14.45 9.33 7.98
N ALA A 172 -14.17 10.53 7.47
CA ALA A 172 -15.20 11.52 7.15
C ALA A 172 -16.08 11.06 5.97
N VAL A 173 -15.45 10.55 4.89
CA VAL A 173 -16.14 9.97 3.73
C VAL A 173 -16.95 8.76 4.13
N TYR A 174 -16.38 7.88 4.97
CA TYR A 174 -17.10 6.72 5.49
C TYR A 174 -18.38 7.10 6.24
N THR A 175 -18.30 8.11 7.12
CA THR A 175 -19.48 8.61 7.84
C THR A 175 -20.50 9.23 6.87
N ALA A 176 -20.05 10.03 5.91
CA ALA A 176 -20.93 10.61 4.89
C ALA A 176 -21.62 9.54 4.05
N MET A 177 -20.91 8.49 3.64
CA MET A 177 -21.49 7.36 2.92
C MET A 177 -22.59 6.67 3.72
N ARG A 178 -22.38 6.41 5.00
CA ARG A 178 -23.38 5.76 5.86
C ARG A 178 -24.60 6.61 6.14
N THR A 179 -24.46 7.93 6.17
CA THR A 179 -25.60 8.85 6.40
C THR A 179 -26.41 9.13 5.15
N THR A 180 -25.77 9.13 3.97
CA THR A 180 -26.42 9.48 2.71
C THR A 180 -27.11 8.27 2.05
N VAL A 181 -26.67 7.06 2.39
CA VAL A 181 -27.13 5.81 1.80
C VAL A 181 -28.15 5.15 2.71
N GLY A 182 -29.31 4.79 2.17
CA GLY A 182 -30.31 4.02 2.90
C GLY A 182 -29.74 2.66 3.35
N ALA A 183 -30.31 2.11 4.42
CA ALA A 183 -29.86 0.88 5.07
C ALA A 183 -29.67 -0.35 4.15
N ASN A 184 -30.27 -0.34 2.96
CA ASN A 184 -30.27 -1.48 2.03
C ASN A 184 -29.04 -1.56 1.12
N THR A 185 -28.14 -0.58 1.14
CA THR A 185 -26.98 -0.52 0.23
C THR A 185 -25.65 -0.79 0.95
N TRP A 186 -25.66 -0.79 2.28
CA TRP A 186 -24.50 -1.09 3.10
C TRP A 186 -24.59 -2.49 3.67
N ILE A 187 -23.59 -3.34 3.37
CA ILE A 187 -23.46 -4.69 3.92
C ILE A 187 -22.34 -4.65 4.96
N PRO A 188 -22.60 -4.98 6.24
CA PRO A 188 -21.55 -5.05 7.25
C PRO A 188 -20.59 -6.20 6.95
N ALA A 189 -19.36 -6.10 7.45
CA ALA A 189 -18.31 -7.10 7.20
C ALA A 189 -18.69 -8.52 7.60
N SER A 190 -19.59 -8.68 8.59
CA SER A 190 -20.12 -9.97 9.04
C SER A 190 -21.04 -10.68 8.04
N GLU A 191 -21.59 -9.96 7.06
CA GLU A 191 -22.58 -10.45 6.11
C GLU A 191 -22.05 -10.51 4.66
N ILE A 192 -20.75 -10.24 4.44
CA ILE A 192 -20.16 -10.27 3.10
C ILE A 192 -20.07 -11.71 2.61
N ALA A 193 -20.91 -12.05 1.62
CA ALA A 193 -21.02 -13.40 1.08
C ALA A 193 -19.79 -13.84 0.25
N ALA A 194 -19.12 -12.90 -0.44
CA ALA A 194 -17.95 -13.16 -1.28
C ALA A 194 -16.64 -13.37 -0.49
N GLY A 195 -16.68 -13.25 0.85
CA GLY A 195 -15.51 -13.26 1.70
C GLY A 195 -14.74 -11.93 1.71
N ILE A 196 -13.87 -11.76 2.69
CA ILE A 196 -13.08 -10.54 2.87
C ILE A 196 -11.76 -10.66 2.12
N ALA A 197 -11.54 -9.79 1.13
CA ALA A 197 -10.34 -9.81 0.30
C ALA A 197 -9.08 -9.34 1.06
N VAL A 198 -9.24 -8.38 1.98
CA VAL A 198 -8.13 -7.74 2.71
C VAL A 198 -8.50 -7.50 4.17
N ARG A 199 -7.54 -7.61 5.08
CA ARG A 199 -7.74 -7.26 6.50
C ARG A 199 -8.17 -5.80 6.67
N GLY A 200 -9.11 -5.55 7.59
CA GLY A 200 -9.59 -4.22 7.95
C GLY A 200 -10.74 -3.72 7.11
N VAL A 201 -11.37 -4.57 6.32
CA VAL A 201 -12.66 -4.29 5.66
C VAL A 201 -13.72 -4.06 6.72
N VAL A 202 -14.41 -2.92 6.65
CA VAL A 202 -15.46 -2.52 7.60
C VAL A 202 -16.84 -2.93 7.10
N GLY A 203 -16.98 -3.07 5.79
CA GLY A 203 -18.22 -3.45 5.13
C GLY A 203 -18.07 -3.39 3.63
N GLU A 204 -19.16 -3.68 2.93
CA GLU A 204 -19.25 -3.62 1.47
C GLU A 204 -20.27 -2.57 1.05
N PHE A 205 -19.95 -1.86 -0.01
CA PHE A 205 -20.80 -0.85 -0.61
C PHE A 205 -20.75 -0.95 -2.12
N GLN A 206 -21.89 -1.20 -2.77
CA GLN A 206 -22.02 -1.33 -4.23
C GLN A 206 -21.00 -2.32 -4.86
N GLY A 207 -20.79 -3.48 -4.21
CA GLY A 207 -19.83 -4.47 -4.66
C GLY A 207 -18.36 -4.14 -4.34
N CYS A 208 -18.09 -3.01 -3.65
CA CYS A 208 -16.76 -2.63 -3.23
C CYS A 208 -16.56 -2.88 -1.73
N GLN A 209 -15.50 -3.59 -1.37
CA GLN A 209 -15.09 -3.75 0.03
C GLN A 209 -14.44 -2.48 0.55
N VAL A 210 -14.93 -1.92 1.66
CA VAL A 210 -14.52 -0.63 2.17
C VAL A 210 -13.52 -0.78 3.30
N ILE A 211 -12.36 -0.11 3.16
CA ILE A 211 -11.33 0.04 4.18
C ILE A 211 -11.25 1.50 4.60
N VAL A 212 -11.18 1.76 5.91
CA VAL A 212 -11.05 3.11 6.44
C VAL A 212 -9.60 3.39 6.85
N SER A 213 -9.04 4.49 6.34
CA SER A 213 -7.67 4.90 6.68
C SER A 213 -7.63 6.33 7.22
N ASN A 214 -6.94 6.51 8.36
CA ASN A 214 -6.67 7.82 8.94
C ASN A 214 -5.64 8.63 8.14
N LYS A 215 -4.89 8.01 7.24
CA LYS A 215 -3.92 8.70 6.36
C LYS A 215 -4.61 9.63 5.35
N LEU A 216 -5.89 9.41 5.07
CA LEU A 216 -6.74 10.21 4.18
C LEU A 216 -7.53 11.29 4.92
N LYS A 217 -7.10 11.69 6.13
CA LYS A 217 -7.74 12.80 6.86
C LYS A 217 -7.53 14.15 6.15
N SER A 218 -8.41 15.09 6.45
CA SER A 218 -8.51 16.41 5.80
C SER A 218 -7.27 17.30 5.87
N THR A 219 -6.27 16.95 6.68
CA THR A 219 -5.00 17.69 6.81
C THR A 219 -3.90 17.17 5.90
N ASN A 220 -4.12 16.03 5.23
CA ASN A 220 -3.12 15.38 4.38
C ASN A 220 -3.43 15.61 2.90
N ALA A 221 -2.42 15.50 2.05
CA ALA A 221 -2.63 15.45 0.60
C ALA A 221 -3.59 14.30 0.26
N GLY A 222 -4.57 14.55 -0.62
CA GLY A 222 -5.62 13.58 -0.92
C GLY A 222 -6.75 13.51 0.13
N ALA A 223 -6.90 14.55 0.93
CA ALA A 223 -7.97 14.64 1.92
C ALA A 223 -9.35 14.53 1.26
N GLY A 224 -10.08 13.48 1.65
CA GLY A 224 -11.40 13.19 1.07
C GLY A 224 -11.36 12.40 -0.23
N ASP A 225 -10.18 12.06 -0.76
CA ASP A 225 -10.06 11.15 -1.92
C ASP A 225 -10.53 9.74 -1.55
N ILE A 226 -11.06 9.04 -2.54
CA ILE A 226 -11.36 7.61 -2.48
C ILE A 226 -10.47 6.91 -3.51
N TYR A 227 -9.88 5.81 -3.12
CA TYR A 227 -9.11 4.97 -4.03
C TYR A 227 -9.83 3.65 -4.22
N LEU A 228 -10.21 3.35 -5.45
CA LEU A 228 -10.74 2.05 -5.85
C LEU A 228 -9.59 1.24 -6.45
N VAL A 229 -9.28 0.11 -5.84
CA VAL A 229 -8.13 -0.71 -6.24
C VAL A 229 -8.59 -2.14 -6.42
N LYS A 230 -8.22 -2.74 -7.55
CA LYS A 230 -8.43 -4.15 -7.86
C LYS A 230 -7.13 -4.95 -7.65
N PRO A 231 -7.22 -6.26 -7.42
CA PRO A 231 -6.06 -7.14 -7.34
C PRO A 231 -5.16 -7.01 -8.58
N GLY A 232 -3.84 -6.96 -8.35
CA GLY A 232 -2.86 -6.82 -9.42
C GLY A 232 -2.63 -5.41 -9.96
N ALA A 233 -3.34 -4.38 -9.45
CA ALA A 233 -3.08 -2.98 -9.79
C ALA A 233 -1.70 -2.53 -9.29
N LEU A 234 -1.38 -2.88 -8.05
CA LEU A 234 -0.18 -2.45 -7.34
C LEU A 234 0.80 -3.60 -7.16
N ARG A 235 2.09 -3.29 -7.24
CA ARG A 235 3.18 -4.24 -7.00
C ARG A 235 4.25 -3.61 -6.11
N ILE A 236 4.72 -4.38 -5.12
CA ILE A 236 5.83 -3.99 -4.24
C ILE A 236 7.01 -4.91 -4.56
N PHE A 237 8.08 -4.33 -5.07
CA PHE A 237 9.33 -5.02 -5.33
C PHE A 237 10.19 -5.00 -4.08
N VAL A 238 10.48 -6.16 -3.50
CA VAL A 238 11.32 -6.30 -2.32
C VAL A 238 12.67 -6.86 -2.72
N LYS A 239 13.74 -6.11 -2.40
CA LYS A 239 15.11 -6.56 -2.62
C LYS A 239 15.73 -7.19 -1.39
N ARG A 240 15.44 -6.63 -0.21
CA ARG A 240 15.86 -7.15 1.08
C ARG A 240 14.76 -6.91 2.09
N ASP A 241 14.38 -7.97 2.77
CA ASP A 241 13.48 -7.91 3.90
C ASP A 241 14.07 -7.14 5.08
N THR A 242 13.30 -7.00 6.13
CA THR A 242 13.69 -6.22 7.29
C THR A 242 14.96 -6.81 7.92
N LEU A 243 16.02 -6.02 7.91
CA LEU A 243 17.26 -6.34 8.61
C LEU A 243 17.32 -5.47 9.87
N ILE A 244 17.52 -6.12 11.01
CA ILE A 244 17.73 -5.46 12.29
C ILE A 244 19.19 -5.60 12.66
N GLU A 245 19.77 -4.49 13.06
CA GLU A 245 21.13 -4.40 13.55
C GLU A 245 21.08 -3.80 14.96
N TYR A 246 21.81 -4.42 15.86
CA TYR A 246 21.97 -3.99 17.24
C TYR A 246 23.45 -3.68 17.49
N ASP A 247 23.71 -2.52 18.06
CA ASP A 247 25.07 -2.11 18.42
C ASP A 247 25.06 -1.40 19.77
N ARG A 248 26.18 -1.52 20.51
CA ARG A 248 26.38 -0.85 21.78
C ARG A 248 27.49 0.18 21.68
N ASP A 249 27.16 1.43 21.90
CA ASP A 249 28.16 2.48 22.09
C ASP A 249 28.64 2.48 23.55
N ILE A 250 29.86 1.94 23.75
CA ILE A 250 30.46 1.81 25.07
C ILE A 250 30.85 3.19 25.64
N ILE A 251 31.12 4.17 24.76
CA ILE A 251 31.56 5.51 25.19
C ILE A 251 30.36 6.30 25.74
N LYS A 252 29.21 6.14 25.12
CA LYS A 252 27.97 6.84 25.52
C LYS A 252 27.08 6.04 26.47
N PHE A 253 27.43 4.78 26.76
CA PHE A 253 26.60 3.83 27.53
C PHE A 253 25.17 3.71 26.96
N THR A 254 25.08 3.62 25.63
CA THR A 254 23.81 3.51 24.92
C THR A 254 23.74 2.24 24.06
N ASN A 255 22.52 1.73 23.89
CA ASN A 255 22.24 0.63 22.99
C ASN A 255 21.45 1.16 21.82
N VAL A 256 21.90 0.87 20.59
CA VAL A 256 21.30 1.32 19.34
C VAL A 256 20.66 0.13 18.64
N ILE A 257 19.37 0.26 18.34
CA ILE A 257 18.61 -0.73 17.56
C ILE A 257 18.19 -0.04 16.27
N THR A 258 18.56 -0.61 15.13
CA THR A 258 18.15 -0.10 13.82
C THR A 258 17.49 -1.17 13.00
N ALA A 259 16.47 -0.80 12.25
CA ALA A 259 15.87 -1.68 11.25
C ALA A 259 15.89 -1.00 9.88
N SER A 260 16.15 -1.78 8.85
CA SER A 260 16.17 -1.29 7.48
C SER A 260 15.51 -2.28 6.51
N LYS A 261 14.79 -1.78 5.51
CA LYS A 261 14.17 -2.55 4.43
C LYS A 261 14.47 -1.89 3.08
N HIS A 262 14.66 -2.71 2.03
CA HIS A 262 14.88 -2.23 0.67
C HIS A 262 13.72 -2.66 -0.20
N PHE A 263 12.95 -1.70 -0.70
CA PHE A 263 11.80 -1.97 -1.54
C PHE A 263 11.50 -0.79 -2.48
N ALA A 264 10.58 -1.01 -3.41
CA ALA A 264 9.93 0.03 -4.19
C ALA A 264 8.48 -0.40 -4.45
N ALA A 265 7.55 0.53 -4.33
CA ALA A 265 6.18 0.33 -4.77
C ALA A 265 5.99 0.87 -6.19
N TYR A 266 5.07 0.29 -6.95
CA TYR A 266 4.80 0.68 -8.33
C TYR A 266 3.36 0.37 -8.73
N LEU A 267 2.74 1.25 -9.53
CA LEU A 267 1.45 1.01 -10.17
C LEU A 267 1.67 0.17 -11.43
N TYR A 268 1.50 -1.15 -11.30
CA TYR A 268 1.78 -2.10 -12.38
C TYR A 268 0.73 -2.05 -13.49
N ASN A 269 -0.55 -1.95 -13.12
CA ASN A 269 -1.65 -1.82 -14.06
C ASN A 269 -2.53 -0.62 -13.67
N ALA A 270 -2.40 0.47 -14.42
CA ALA A 270 -3.16 1.69 -14.16
C ALA A 270 -4.67 1.51 -14.40
N ALA A 271 -5.08 0.63 -15.31
CA ALA A 271 -6.50 0.37 -15.60
C ALA A 271 -7.25 -0.28 -14.43
N LYS A 272 -6.52 -0.87 -13.47
CA LYS A 272 -7.09 -1.53 -12.29
C LYS A 272 -7.13 -0.65 -11.03
N ALA A 273 -6.82 0.63 -11.13
CA ALA A 273 -6.85 1.55 -10.00
C ALA A 273 -7.49 2.88 -10.40
N VAL A 274 -8.54 3.28 -9.70
CA VAL A 274 -9.26 4.54 -9.94
C VAL A 274 -9.14 5.43 -8.71
N ARG A 275 -8.87 6.70 -8.94
CA ARG A 275 -8.87 7.74 -7.92
C ARG A 275 -10.08 8.64 -8.08
N ILE A 276 -10.87 8.80 -7.04
CA ILE A 276 -11.91 9.82 -6.95
C ILE A 276 -11.33 10.94 -6.10
N TYR A 277 -11.13 12.10 -6.68
CA TYR A 277 -10.52 13.24 -6.00
C TYR A 277 -11.46 14.41 -5.90
N LYS A 278 -11.27 15.21 -4.85
CA LYS A 278 -11.91 16.50 -4.69
C LYS A 278 -11.04 17.52 -5.41
N PRO A 279 -11.55 18.22 -6.45
CA PRO A 279 -10.79 19.29 -7.07
C PRO A 279 -10.52 20.41 -6.05
N THR A 280 -9.32 20.96 -6.08
CA THR A 280 -8.88 22.09 -5.24
C THR A 280 -9.38 23.43 -5.76
#